data_a9f9430fb5bef00130e4e5ac67cd794a
#
_entry.id   a9f9430fb5bef00130e4e5ac67cd794a
#
_cell.length_a   1.000
_cell.length_b   1.000
_cell.length_c   1.000
_cell.angle_alpha   90.00
_cell.angle_beta   90.00
_cell.angle_gamma   90.00
#
_symmetry.space_group_name_H-M   'P 1'
#
loop_
_entity.id
_entity.type
_entity.pdbx_description
1 polymer ?
#
loop_
_entity_poly.entity_id
_entity_poly.type
_entity_poly.pdbx_seq_one_letter_code
_entity_poly.pdbx_strand_id
1 'polypeptide(L)'
;MLAESLTGKSALEFSGLRGWLNTPPLTIESLRGKVVLLDFWTYSCVNCVRSLPHMKLLHKEYAGDTFVLIGVHTPEFEFEKIPENVASAVKRFGIGYPVAIDSENTTWKLYGNQYWPRQTLIDSKGTVRWEHAGEGDYDKMEDRIRDLLKETGKSAENKSNAGSNKLEKFGLISNTTPEIYMGTLRSQGFGNGQVCVPGSCTRYIDPGEHSRDVPYLSGDWTQFPEYVMHETDESGYVLLKYGARNANAVLGVSDTKPVRLNVQLDGKPIEKGRAGADVQWDSTGGYLVVAENRLYDIVHTKAFETHELKLVTDSDDLRLYTYTFG
;
A
#
# COMPACT_ATOMS: atom_id res chain seq x y z
N MET A 1 18.73 -9.95 10.96
CA MET A 1 18.20 -10.59 12.19
C MET A 1 16.70 -10.42 12.15
N LEU A 2 15.92 -11.50 12.29
CA LEU A 2 14.47 -11.37 12.48
C LEU A 2 14.22 -10.60 13.77
N ALA A 3 13.32 -9.61 13.73
CA ALA A 3 12.96 -8.87 14.94
C ALA A 3 12.37 -9.85 15.98
N GLU A 4 12.74 -9.67 17.23
CA GLU A 4 12.23 -10.51 18.31
C GLU A 4 10.74 -10.22 18.54
N SER A 5 9.90 -11.26 18.64
CA SER A 5 8.48 -11.11 18.92
C SER A 5 8.23 -10.39 20.25
N LEU A 6 7.26 -9.51 20.25
CA LEU A 6 6.78 -8.83 21.45
C LEU A 6 5.69 -9.62 22.19
N THR A 7 5.22 -10.75 21.64
CA THR A 7 4.18 -11.56 22.28
C THR A 7 4.59 -12.00 23.69
N GLY A 8 3.73 -11.71 24.67
CA GLY A 8 3.97 -11.93 26.10
C GLY A 8 4.73 -10.80 26.82
N LYS A 9 5.21 -9.79 26.10
CA LYS A 9 5.88 -8.60 26.67
C LYS A 9 4.89 -7.43 26.80
N SER A 10 5.23 -6.44 27.61
CA SER A 10 4.49 -5.19 27.67
C SER A 10 4.55 -4.46 26.33
N ALA A 11 3.41 -3.95 25.87
CA ALA A 11 3.36 -3.09 24.71
C ALA A 11 4.21 -1.83 24.93
N LEU A 12 4.86 -1.38 23.87
CA LEU A 12 5.73 -0.21 23.89
C LEU A 12 4.92 1.06 23.65
N GLU A 13 5.35 2.18 24.26
CA GLU A 13 4.68 3.45 24.06
C GLU A 13 4.94 4.00 22.65
N PHE A 14 4.01 4.81 22.14
CA PHE A 14 4.21 5.53 20.90
C PHE A 14 5.35 6.53 21.03
N SER A 15 6.17 6.66 20.01
CA SER A 15 7.31 7.58 20.00
C SER A 15 7.53 8.20 18.63
N GLY A 16 7.97 9.46 18.61
CA GLY A 16 8.33 10.15 17.36
C GLY A 16 7.16 10.47 16.42
N LEU A 17 5.92 10.43 16.91
CA LEU A 17 4.75 10.73 16.11
C LEU A 17 4.69 12.21 15.72
N ARG A 18 4.31 12.49 14.48
CA ARG A 18 4.06 13.85 13.97
C ARG A 18 2.66 14.37 14.28
N GLY A 19 1.74 13.49 14.63
CA GLY A 19 0.37 13.88 14.96
C GLY A 19 -0.59 12.70 14.98
N TRP A 20 -1.88 13.05 15.11
CA TRP A 20 -2.99 12.13 15.15
C TRP A 20 -4.13 12.63 14.28
N LEU A 21 -4.84 11.71 13.63
CA LEU A 21 -6.07 11.99 12.92
C LEU A 21 -7.24 11.25 13.59
N ASN A 22 -8.43 11.81 13.50
CA ASN A 22 -9.69 11.29 14.06
C ASN A 22 -9.74 11.19 15.60
N THR A 23 -8.72 11.68 16.31
CA THR A 23 -8.65 11.63 17.77
C THR A 23 -7.66 12.67 18.32
N PRO A 24 -7.80 13.14 19.57
CA PRO A 24 -6.69 13.71 20.33
C PRO A 24 -5.56 12.67 20.50
N PRO A 25 -4.34 13.08 20.88
CA PRO A 25 -3.24 12.17 21.14
C PRO A 25 -3.59 11.07 22.15
N LEU A 26 -3.24 9.82 21.83
CA LEU A 26 -3.41 8.64 22.68
C LEU A 26 -2.05 8.12 23.15
N THR A 27 -2.04 7.45 24.32
CA THR A 27 -0.87 6.72 24.84
C THR A 27 -1.28 5.29 25.16
N ILE A 28 -0.36 4.34 25.08
CA ILE A 28 -0.62 2.94 25.49
C ILE A 28 -1.06 2.90 26.97
N GLU A 29 -0.48 3.75 27.81
CA GLU A 29 -0.88 3.88 29.22
C GLU A 29 -2.35 4.32 29.37
N SER A 30 -2.80 5.33 28.59
CA SER A 30 -4.19 5.82 28.63
C SER A 30 -5.21 4.80 28.13
N LEU A 31 -4.75 3.76 27.43
CA LEU A 31 -5.57 2.70 26.86
C LEU A 31 -5.70 1.47 27.77
N ARG A 32 -5.13 1.51 29.00
CA ARG A 32 -5.32 0.44 29.98
C ARG A 32 -6.81 0.21 30.24
N GLY A 33 -7.18 -1.04 30.38
CA GLY A 33 -8.57 -1.47 30.49
C GLY A 33 -9.27 -1.77 29.15
N LYS A 34 -8.62 -1.43 28.03
CA LYS A 34 -9.12 -1.72 26.67
C LYS A 34 -8.25 -2.77 25.98
N VAL A 35 -8.85 -3.57 25.10
CA VAL A 35 -8.14 -4.34 24.09
C VAL A 35 -7.78 -3.40 22.97
N VAL A 36 -6.51 -3.39 22.56
CA VAL A 36 -5.99 -2.48 21.53
C VAL A 36 -5.48 -3.28 20.34
N LEU A 37 -5.95 -2.95 19.14
CA LEU A 37 -5.38 -3.44 17.89
C LEU A 37 -4.60 -2.31 17.22
N LEU A 38 -3.28 -2.47 17.12
CA LEU A 38 -2.44 -1.61 16.29
C LEU A 38 -2.34 -2.22 14.88
N ASP A 39 -2.64 -1.42 13.87
CA ASP A 39 -2.49 -1.78 12.46
C ASP A 39 -1.45 -0.84 11.84
N PHE A 40 -0.24 -1.34 11.63
CA PHE A 40 0.82 -0.60 10.94
C PHE A 40 0.61 -0.69 9.44
N TRP A 41 0.42 0.43 8.80
CA TRP A 41 0.02 0.53 7.40
C TRP A 41 0.64 1.72 6.69
N THR A 42 0.59 1.70 5.35
CA THR A 42 0.83 2.88 4.53
C THR A 42 -0.15 2.92 3.36
N TYR A 43 -0.41 4.10 2.84
CA TYR A 43 -1.52 4.30 1.89
C TYR A 43 -1.17 3.93 0.45
N SER A 44 0.10 3.72 0.11
CA SER A 44 0.55 3.23 -1.19
C SER A 44 0.75 1.71 -1.25
N CYS A 45 0.73 1.02 -0.12
CA CYS A 45 0.88 -0.43 -0.04
C CYS A 45 -0.43 -1.13 -0.43
N VAL A 46 -0.43 -1.91 -1.51
CA VAL A 46 -1.61 -2.63 -2.00
C VAL A 46 -2.19 -3.60 -0.98
N ASN A 47 -1.34 -4.31 -0.22
CA ASN A 47 -1.77 -5.25 0.82
C ASN A 47 -2.48 -4.52 1.97
N CYS A 48 -2.01 -3.31 2.33
CA CYS A 48 -2.67 -2.46 3.31
C CYS A 48 -4.04 -2.00 2.80
N VAL A 49 -4.11 -1.52 1.57
CA VAL A 49 -5.38 -1.06 0.97
C VAL A 49 -6.41 -2.19 0.94
N ARG A 50 -5.99 -3.43 0.62
CA ARG A 50 -6.87 -4.62 0.65
C ARG A 50 -7.33 -5.00 2.05
N SER A 51 -6.53 -4.72 3.10
CA SER A 51 -6.92 -4.99 4.49
C SER A 51 -7.89 -3.95 5.08
N LEU A 52 -7.94 -2.73 4.55
CA LEU A 52 -8.78 -1.64 5.09
C LEU A 52 -10.26 -1.98 5.26
N PRO A 53 -10.95 -2.70 4.35
CA PRO A 53 -12.33 -3.10 4.57
C PRO A 53 -12.53 -3.90 5.85
N HIS A 54 -11.60 -4.81 6.19
CA HIS A 54 -11.61 -5.57 7.43
C HIS A 54 -11.37 -4.69 8.64
N MET A 55 -10.37 -3.80 8.59
CA MET A 55 -10.07 -2.88 9.69
C MET A 55 -11.25 -1.96 9.99
N LYS A 56 -11.90 -1.42 8.95
CA LYS A 56 -13.12 -0.60 9.11
C LYS A 56 -14.28 -1.40 9.69
N LEU A 57 -14.43 -2.68 9.31
CA LEU A 57 -15.45 -3.55 9.86
C LEU A 57 -15.19 -3.83 11.34
N LEU A 58 -13.96 -4.19 11.73
CA LEU A 58 -13.59 -4.41 13.13
C LEU A 58 -13.82 -3.15 13.97
N HIS A 59 -13.44 -1.98 13.46
CA HIS A 59 -13.74 -0.73 14.14
C HIS A 59 -15.24 -0.52 14.33
N LYS A 60 -16.04 -0.70 13.28
CA LYS A 60 -17.50 -0.55 13.33
C LYS A 60 -18.16 -1.49 14.35
N GLU A 61 -17.69 -2.73 14.41
CA GLU A 61 -18.32 -3.78 15.23
C GLU A 61 -17.88 -3.74 16.70
N TYR A 62 -16.62 -3.39 16.98
CA TYR A 62 -16.04 -3.56 18.31
C TYR A 62 -15.65 -2.25 19.00
N ALA A 63 -15.48 -1.11 18.29
CA ALA A 63 -15.04 0.15 18.91
C ALA A 63 -15.97 0.60 20.03
N GLY A 64 -15.38 1.02 21.15
CA GLY A 64 -16.12 1.47 22.33
C GLY A 64 -15.25 1.52 23.60
N ASP A 65 -15.92 1.28 24.74
CA ASP A 65 -15.26 1.37 26.05
C ASP A 65 -14.22 0.28 26.29
N THR A 66 -14.29 -0.84 25.57
CA THR A 66 -13.44 -2.02 25.78
C THR A 66 -12.49 -2.35 24.65
N PHE A 67 -12.66 -1.72 23.48
CA PHE A 67 -11.82 -1.97 22.30
C PHE A 67 -11.52 -0.69 21.54
N VAL A 68 -10.28 -0.58 21.08
CA VAL A 68 -9.85 0.47 20.14
C VAL A 68 -8.95 -0.11 19.06
N LEU A 69 -9.20 0.27 17.82
CA LEU A 69 -8.31 0.04 16.69
C LEU A 69 -7.56 1.36 16.41
N ILE A 70 -6.25 1.28 16.25
CA ILE A 70 -5.39 2.41 15.92
C ILE A 70 -4.58 2.04 14.68
N GLY A 71 -4.74 2.80 13.60
CA GLY A 71 -3.85 2.74 12.45
C GLY A 71 -2.57 3.51 12.75
N VAL A 72 -1.42 2.86 12.65
CA VAL A 72 -0.13 3.53 12.73
C VAL A 72 0.40 3.68 11.31
N HIS A 73 0.23 4.89 10.74
CA HIS A 73 0.71 5.16 9.39
C HIS A 73 2.21 5.37 9.43
N THR A 74 2.94 4.50 8.72
CA THR A 74 4.39 4.51 8.64
C THR A 74 4.82 4.53 7.18
N PRO A 75 5.60 5.52 6.73
CA PRO A 75 5.91 5.73 5.33
C PRO A 75 6.82 4.65 4.73
N GLU A 76 6.55 4.25 3.51
CA GLU A 76 7.43 3.49 2.64
C GLU A 76 8.27 4.42 1.74
N PHE A 77 7.66 5.52 1.29
CA PHE A 77 8.26 6.54 0.42
C PHE A 77 8.28 7.92 1.09
N GLU A 78 9.19 8.81 0.64
CA GLU A 78 9.35 10.16 1.21
C GLU A 78 8.05 10.99 1.17
N PHE A 79 7.24 10.88 0.11
CA PHE A 79 5.98 11.62 0.01
C PHE A 79 4.93 11.19 1.06
N GLU A 80 5.08 10.02 1.65
CA GLU A 80 4.20 9.50 2.71
C GLU A 80 4.55 10.04 4.10
N LYS A 81 5.70 10.69 4.26
CA LYS A 81 6.09 11.38 5.50
C LYS A 81 5.30 12.66 5.74
N ILE A 82 4.65 13.19 4.70
CA ILE A 82 3.91 14.46 4.72
C ILE A 82 2.54 14.24 5.37
N PRO A 83 2.24 14.87 6.54
CA PRO A 83 0.99 14.62 7.26
C PRO A 83 -0.28 14.95 6.45
N GLU A 84 -0.21 15.95 5.58
CA GLU A 84 -1.32 16.38 4.72
C GLU A 84 -1.68 15.28 3.69
N ASN A 85 -0.69 14.56 3.16
CA ASN A 85 -0.90 13.44 2.26
C ASN A 85 -1.56 12.27 3.00
N VAL A 86 -1.12 12.00 4.24
CA VAL A 86 -1.75 10.99 5.10
C VAL A 86 -3.20 11.35 5.39
N ALA A 87 -3.47 12.62 5.74
CA ALA A 87 -4.83 13.10 5.99
C ALA A 87 -5.74 12.95 4.76
N SER A 88 -5.22 13.28 3.57
CA SER A 88 -5.93 13.09 2.29
C SER A 88 -6.24 11.63 2.02
N ALA A 89 -5.29 10.72 2.28
CA ALA A 89 -5.47 9.28 2.14
C ALA A 89 -6.51 8.74 3.14
N VAL A 90 -6.45 9.13 4.42
CA VAL A 90 -7.43 8.76 5.46
C VAL A 90 -8.84 9.16 5.04
N LYS A 91 -9.00 10.38 4.50
CA LYS A 91 -10.29 10.86 3.97
C LYS A 91 -10.74 10.05 2.74
N ARG A 92 -9.86 9.83 1.77
CA ARG A 92 -10.14 9.08 0.53
C ARG A 92 -10.60 7.65 0.83
N PHE A 93 -9.95 6.96 1.77
CA PHE A 93 -10.32 5.61 2.18
C PHE A 93 -11.50 5.54 3.16
N GLY A 94 -11.98 6.68 3.66
CA GLY A 94 -13.07 6.74 4.64
C GLY A 94 -12.69 6.04 5.95
N ILE A 95 -11.48 6.26 6.44
CA ILE A 95 -10.98 5.72 7.71
C ILE A 95 -11.54 6.57 8.85
N GLY A 96 -12.34 5.96 9.74
CA GLY A 96 -12.95 6.64 10.89
C GLY A 96 -12.30 6.34 12.23
N TYR A 97 -11.39 5.36 12.29
CA TYR A 97 -10.66 5.02 13.52
C TYR A 97 -9.45 5.96 13.73
N PRO A 98 -8.91 6.05 14.97
CA PRO A 98 -7.70 6.78 15.28
C PRO A 98 -6.53 6.41 14.37
N VAL A 99 -5.80 7.42 13.86
CA VAL A 99 -4.58 7.21 13.08
C VAL A 99 -3.43 8.02 13.68
N ALA A 100 -2.36 7.32 14.05
CA ALA A 100 -1.07 7.88 14.46
C ALA A 100 -0.18 8.09 13.23
N ILE A 101 0.50 9.22 13.12
CA ILE A 101 1.39 9.55 12.00
C ILE A 101 2.84 9.36 12.44
N ASP A 102 3.45 8.24 12.04
CA ASP A 102 4.83 7.83 12.37
C ASP A 102 5.80 8.14 11.21
N SER A 103 5.88 9.43 10.82
CA SER A 103 6.65 9.87 9.64
C SER A 103 8.13 9.49 9.65
N GLU A 104 8.73 9.28 10.82
CA GLU A 104 10.16 8.94 10.97
C GLU A 104 10.40 7.46 11.27
N ASN A 105 9.35 6.63 11.16
CA ASN A 105 9.41 5.18 11.41
C ASN A 105 9.91 4.85 12.84
N THR A 106 9.68 5.74 13.80
CA THR A 106 10.19 5.57 15.16
C THR A 106 9.38 4.51 15.91
N THR A 107 8.06 4.63 15.93
CA THR A 107 7.17 3.62 16.52
C THR A 107 7.27 2.29 15.77
N TRP A 108 7.34 2.32 14.44
CA TRP A 108 7.58 1.15 13.59
C TRP A 108 8.81 0.35 14.02
N LYS A 109 9.95 1.03 14.20
CA LYS A 109 11.22 0.41 14.60
C LYS A 109 11.15 -0.15 16.02
N LEU A 110 10.50 0.55 16.96
CA LEU A 110 10.30 0.08 18.33
C LEU A 110 9.52 -1.23 18.37
N TYR A 111 8.49 -1.38 17.52
CA TYR A 111 7.71 -2.61 17.40
C TYR A 111 8.39 -3.68 16.55
N GLY A 112 9.62 -3.45 16.07
CA GLY A 112 10.39 -4.40 15.28
C GLY A 112 9.75 -4.76 13.94
N ASN A 113 8.99 -3.85 13.35
CA ASN A 113 8.29 -4.09 12.10
C ASN A 113 9.23 -4.12 10.90
N GLN A 114 8.91 -4.94 9.89
CA GLN A 114 9.68 -5.09 8.65
C GLN A 114 8.79 -5.16 7.41
N TYR A 115 7.48 -5.36 7.57
CA TYR A 115 6.52 -5.59 6.50
C TYR A 115 5.22 -4.83 6.75
N TRP A 116 4.56 -4.38 5.68
CA TRP A 116 3.22 -3.82 5.67
C TRP A 116 2.22 -4.80 5.03
N PRO A 117 0.98 -4.87 5.56
CA PRO A 117 0.58 -4.41 6.89
C PRO A 117 1.15 -5.29 7.99
N ARG A 118 1.18 -4.79 9.24
CA ARG A 118 1.49 -5.59 10.41
C ARG A 118 0.53 -5.25 11.53
N GLN A 119 -0.06 -6.27 12.16
CA GLN A 119 -0.99 -6.10 13.26
C GLN A 119 -0.36 -6.56 14.58
N THR A 120 -0.64 -5.80 15.63
CA THR A 120 -0.25 -6.14 17.01
C THR A 120 -1.46 -5.99 17.92
N LEU A 121 -1.88 -7.09 18.56
CA LEU A 121 -3.02 -7.14 19.46
C LEU A 121 -2.56 -7.13 20.92
N ILE A 122 -3.08 -6.19 21.71
CA ILE A 122 -2.68 -5.90 23.09
C ILE A 122 -3.91 -6.12 23.99
N ASP A 123 -3.75 -6.80 25.11
CA ASP A 123 -4.81 -7.00 26.08
C ASP A 123 -5.07 -5.77 26.97
N SER A 124 -6.11 -5.81 27.79
CA SER A 124 -6.50 -4.74 28.69
C SER A 124 -5.46 -4.41 29.76
N LYS A 125 -4.49 -5.29 30.00
CA LYS A 125 -3.37 -5.08 30.92
C LYS A 125 -2.16 -4.49 30.20
N GLY A 126 -2.24 -4.28 28.88
CA GLY A 126 -1.16 -3.75 28.03
C GLY A 126 -0.10 -4.77 27.65
N THR A 127 -0.41 -6.05 27.65
CA THR A 127 0.48 -7.12 27.19
C THR A 127 0.18 -7.45 25.74
N VAL A 128 1.21 -7.58 24.89
CA VAL A 128 1.07 -8.05 23.52
C VAL A 128 0.67 -9.52 23.53
N ARG A 129 -0.47 -9.86 22.93
CA ARG A 129 -1.03 -11.22 22.93
C ARG A 129 -0.98 -11.91 21.57
N TRP A 130 -0.82 -11.14 20.50
CA TRP A 130 -0.73 -11.66 19.14
C TRP A 130 -0.13 -10.64 18.19
N GLU A 131 0.58 -11.14 17.18
CA GLU A 131 1.18 -10.37 16.12
C GLU A 131 0.96 -11.10 14.78
N HIS A 132 0.74 -10.33 13.72
CA HIS A 132 0.60 -10.85 12.36
C HIS A 132 1.29 -9.92 11.37
N ALA A 133 1.99 -10.49 10.39
CA ALA A 133 2.63 -9.77 9.30
C ALA A 133 1.98 -10.12 7.96
N GLY A 134 1.68 -9.11 7.16
CA GLY A 134 1.00 -9.27 5.89
C GLY A 134 -0.52 -9.20 5.98
N GLU A 135 -1.17 -9.35 4.84
CA GLU A 135 -2.63 -9.45 4.76
C GLU A 135 -3.13 -10.87 5.06
N GLY A 136 -4.40 -11.01 5.45
CA GLY A 136 -5.02 -12.30 5.72
C GLY A 136 -5.21 -12.61 7.21
N ASP A 137 -5.52 -13.88 7.51
CA ASP A 137 -5.80 -14.38 8.88
C ASP A 137 -6.86 -13.58 9.67
N TYR A 138 -7.75 -12.87 8.96
CA TYR A 138 -8.74 -11.98 9.58
C TYR A 138 -9.70 -12.70 10.52
N ASP A 139 -10.10 -13.93 10.20
CA ASP A 139 -10.94 -14.76 11.09
C ASP A 139 -10.20 -15.04 12.40
N LYS A 140 -8.91 -15.40 12.33
CA LYS A 140 -8.09 -15.63 13.53
C LYS A 140 -7.89 -14.36 14.34
N MET A 141 -7.68 -13.23 13.67
CA MET A 141 -7.55 -11.92 14.34
C MET A 141 -8.84 -11.59 15.10
N GLU A 142 -9.98 -11.73 14.48
CA GLU A 142 -11.29 -11.48 15.10
C GLU A 142 -11.55 -12.41 16.28
N ASP A 143 -11.25 -13.72 16.17
CA ASP A 143 -11.37 -14.67 17.26
C ASP A 143 -10.50 -14.27 18.47
N ARG A 144 -9.24 -13.83 18.23
CA ARG A 144 -8.36 -13.33 19.28
C ARG A 144 -8.90 -12.07 19.96
N ILE A 145 -9.45 -11.13 19.17
CA ILE A 145 -10.10 -9.94 19.73
C ILE A 145 -11.26 -10.35 20.65
N ARG A 146 -12.12 -11.26 20.23
CA ARG A 146 -13.25 -11.74 21.04
C ARG A 146 -12.81 -12.42 22.34
N ASP A 147 -11.77 -13.24 22.28
CA ASP A 147 -11.24 -13.90 23.47
C ASP A 147 -10.70 -12.89 24.48
N LEU A 148 -9.95 -11.88 24.03
CA LEU A 148 -9.45 -10.82 24.91
C LEU A 148 -10.57 -9.94 25.47
N LEU A 149 -11.62 -9.69 24.69
CA LEU A 149 -12.79 -8.95 25.17
C LEU A 149 -13.52 -9.70 26.30
N LYS A 150 -13.64 -11.05 26.20
CA LYS A 150 -14.20 -11.87 27.30
C LYS A 150 -13.36 -11.75 28.56
N GLU A 151 -12.03 -11.69 28.46
CA GLU A 151 -11.12 -11.49 29.61
C GLU A 151 -11.37 -10.15 30.36
N THR A 152 -11.95 -9.14 29.71
CA THR A 152 -12.30 -7.86 30.36
C THR A 152 -13.50 -7.96 31.29
N GLY A 153 -14.21 -9.10 31.32
CA GLY A 153 -15.44 -9.28 32.12
C GLY A 153 -16.66 -8.55 31.56
N LYS A 154 -16.52 -7.84 30.44
CA LYS A 154 -17.64 -7.22 29.72
C LYS A 154 -18.03 -8.14 28.57
N SER A 155 -19.28 -8.61 28.58
CA SER A 155 -19.82 -9.47 27.53
C SER A 155 -19.66 -8.77 26.17
N ALA A 156 -18.83 -9.33 25.29
CA ALA A 156 -19.02 -9.08 23.88
C ALA A 156 -20.36 -9.73 23.53
N GLU A 157 -21.43 -8.95 23.47
CA GLU A 157 -22.69 -9.46 22.91
C GLU A 157 -22.34 -10.19 21.62
N ASN A 158 -22.98 -11.37 21.40
CA ASN A 158 -22.75 -12.24 20.24
C ASN A 158 -22.95 -11.46 18.93
N LYS A 159 -21.97 -10.63 18.57
CA LYS A 159 -21.91 -10.01 17.25
C LYS A 159 -21.45 -11.08 16.28
N SER A 160 -22.36 -11.45 15.40
CA SER A 160 -22.22 -12.56 14.49
C SER A 160 -21.00 -12.35 13.56
N ASN A 161 -20.31 -13.43 13.19
CA ASN A 161 -19.29 -13.50 12.11
C ASN A 161 -19.81 -13.05 10.72
N ALA A 162 -20.87 -12.23 10.66
CA ALA A 162 -21.61 -11.94 9.44
C ALA A 162 -20.84 -11.09 8.42
N GLY A 163 -19.69 -10.52 8.80
CA GLY A 163 -18.93 -9.61 7.94
C GLY A 163 -17.68 -10.20 7.30
N SER A 164 -16.91 -11.00 8.03
CA SER A 164 -15.61 -11.52 7.56
C SER A 164 -15.75 -12.50 6.38
N ASN A 165 -16.82 -13.28 6.33
CA ASN A 165 -17.07 -14.24 5.24
C ASN A 165 -17.53 -13.61 3.92
N LYS A 166 -17.81 -12.29 3.87
CA LYS A 166 -18.29 -11.59 2.67
C LYS A 166 -17.20 -10.79 1.94
N LEU A 167 -16.04 -10.59 2.58
CA LEU A 167 -14.93 -9.88 1.97
C LEU A 167 -14.08 -10.87 1.17
N GLU A 168 -13.61 -10.44 0.00
CA GLU A 168 -12.75 -11.27 -0.84
C GLU A 168 -11.51 -11.72 -0.04
N LYS A 169 -11.24 -13.03 -0.07
CA LYS A 169 -10.00 -13.59 0.48
C LYS A 169 -8.95 -13.55 -0.62
N PHE A 170 -8.03 -12.61 -0.52
CA PHE A 170 -6.87 -12.58 -1.39
C PHE A 170 -5.89 -13.67 -0.93
N GLY A 171 -5.75 -14.73 -1.73
CA GLY A 171 -4.75 -15.76 -1.51
C GLY A 171 -3.50 -15.46 -2.32
N LEU A 172 -2.33 -15.71 -1.76
CA LEU A 172 -1.09 -15.71 -2.53
C LEU A 172 -1.21 -16.76 -3.65
N ILE A 173 -1.27 -16.31 -4.89
CA ILE A 173 -1.20 -17.18 -6.06
C ILE A 173 0.30 -17.45 -6.30
N SER A 174 0.69 -18.71 -6.24
CA SER A 174 2.02 -19.14 -6.66
C SER A 174 2.32 -18.61 -8.07
N ASN A 175 3.48 -17.97 -8.25
CA ASN A 175 3.94 -17.31 -9.47
C ASN A 175 3.39 -15.90 -9.76
N THR A 176 2.76 -15.22 -8.79
CA THR A 176 2.49 -13.77 -8.95
C THR A 176 3.81 -13.01 -9.08
N THR A 177 3.85 -12.07 -10.02
CA THR A 177 4.99 -11.14 -10.15
C THR A 177 5.24 -10.43 -8.81
N PRO A 178 6.49 -10.42 -8.30
CA PRO A 178 6.82 -9.69 -7.08
C PRO A 178 6.68 -8.18 -7.28
N GLU A 179 6.73 -7.41 -6.21
CA GLU A 179 6.83 -5.95 -6.31
C GLU A 179 8.08 -5.55 -7.09
N ILE A 180 7.91 -4.59 -8.02
CA ILE A 180 8.99 -4.12 -8.89
C ILE A 180 9.22 -2.63 -8.64
N TYR A 181 10.29 -2.35 -7.90
CA TYR A 181 10.72 -0.99 -7.57
C TYR A 181 11.55 -0.37 -8.69
N MET A 182 11.29 0.90 -8.98
CA MET A 182 11.89 1.61 -10.10
C MET A 182 13.09 2.47 -9.68
N GLY A 183 13.15 2.90 -8.43
CA GLY A 183 14.24 3.75 -7.91
C GLY A 183 15.50 2.98 -7.55
N THR A 184 16.66 3.65 -7.58
CA THR A 184 17.99 3.03 -7.39
C THR A 184 18.18 2.32 -6.05
N LEU A 185 17.40 2.68 -5.01
CA LEU A 185 17.52 2.05 -3.70
C LEU A 185 17.07 0.58 -3.69
N ARG A 186 16.08 0.22 -4.54
CA ARG A 186 15.45 -1.11 -4.50
C ARG A 186 15.29 -1.78 -5.87
N SER A 187 15.57 -1.06 -6.97
CA SER A 187 15.44 -1.59 -8.34
C SER A 187 16.40 -2.75 -8.58
N GLN A 188 15.92 -3.76 -9.30
CA GLN A 188 16.74 -4.85 -9.84
C GLN A 188 17.33 -4.51 -11.23
N GLY A 189 17.13 -3.28 -11.73
CA GLY A 189 17.51 -2.80 -13.04
C GLY A 189 16.42 -2.90 -14.08
N PHE A 190 16.77 -2.48 -15.31
CA PHE A 190 15.87 -2.46 -16.46
C PHE A 190 16.36 -3.44 -17.54
N GLY A 191 15.44 -4.04 -18.28
CA GLY A 191 15.74 -4.98 -19.35
C GLY A 191 16.37 -4.34 -20.60
N ASN A 192 16.45 -3.02 -20.64
CA ASN A 192 17.14 -2.27 -21.72
C ASN A 192 18.66 -2.51 -21.78
N GLY A 193 19.26 -3.08 -20.72
CA GLY A 193 20.72 -3.23 -20.62
C GLY A 193 21.47 -1.91 -20.42
N GLN A 194 20.76 -0.79 -20.24
CA GLN A 194 21.32 0.52 -19.96
C GLN A 194 21.24 0.83 -18.47
N VAL A 195 22.29 1.41 -17.92
CA VAL A 195 22.34 1.87 -16.53
C VAL A 195 22.37 3.39 -16.53
N CYS A 196 21.31 4.01 -16.04
CA CYS A 196 21.30 5.44 -15.80
C CYS A 196 21.99 5.76 -14.47
N VAL A 197 23.00 6.63 -14.50
CA VAL A 197 23.58 7.15 -13.26
C VAL A 197 22.57 8.10 -12.62
N PRO A 198 22.30 7.99 -11.29
CA PRO A 198 21.37 8.89 -10.61
C PRO A 198 21.66 10.36 -10.92
N GLY A 199 20.63 11.11 -11.34
CA GLY A 199 20.75 12.53 -11.72
C GLY A 199 21.27 12.79 -13.13
N SER A 200 21.51 11.77 -13.96
CA SER A 200 21.77 11.94 -15.39
C SER A 200 20.67 11.31 -16.23
N CYS A 201 20.07 12.11 -17.10
CA CYS A 201 19.07 11.61 -18.03
C CYS A 201 19.73 10.72 -19.09
N THR A 202 19.12 9.57 -19.36
CA THR A 202 19.56 8.63 -20.39
C THR A 202 18.39 8.28 -21.27
N ARG A 203 18.57 8.41 -22.59
CA ARG A 203 17.57 7.97 -23.55
C ARG A 203 17.55 6.45 -23.62
N TYR A 204 16.44 5.84 -23.21
CA TYR A 204 16.23 4.42 -23.26
C TYR A 204 15.61 4.00 -24.59
N ILE A 205 16.07 2.87 -25.11
CA ILE A 205 15.55 2.25 -26.32
C ILE A 205 14.98 0.88 -25.92
N ASP A 206 13.72 0.66 -26.28
CA ASP A 206 13.07 -0.62 -26.07
C ASP A 206 13.68 -1.68 -27.02
N PRO A 207 14.18 -2.83 -26.51
CA PRO A 207 14.75 -3.89 -27.34
C PRO A 207 13.70 -4.68 -28.15
N GLY A 208 12.40 -4.50 -27.87
CA GLY A 208 11.30 -5.19 -28.55
C GLY A 208 11.01 -6.61 -28.08
N GLU A 209 11.90 -7.21 -27.28
CA GLU A 209 11.68 -8.50 -26.61
C GLU A 209 11.68 -8.30 -25.10
N HIS A 210 10.64 -8.81 -24.42
CA HIS A 210 10.42 -8.52 -23.00
C HIS A 210 10.36 -9.80 -22.16
N SER A 211 11.27 -9.89 -21.20
CA SER A 211 11.25 -10.91 -20.15
C SER A 211 10.18 -10.57 -19.11
N ARG A 212 9.58 -11.60 -18.54
CA ARG A 212 8.64 -11.44 -17.44
C ARG A 212 9.35 -10.90 -16.19
N ASP A 213 8.63 -10.08 -15.41
CA ASP A 213 9.08 -9.51 -14.14
C ASP A 213 10.26 -8.52 -14.27
N VAL A 214 10.50 -8.02 -15.49
CA VAL A 214 11.56 -7.06 -15.79
C VAL A 214 10.94 -5.83 -16.46
N PRO A 215 11.14 -4.61 -15.91
CA PRO A 215 10.63 -3.38 -16.52
C PRO A 215 11.54 -2.89 -17.65
N TYR A 216 10.94 -2.27 -18.66
CA TYR A 216 11.60 -1.65 -19.82
C TYR A 216 11.15 -0.22 -19.95
N LEU A 217 12.08 0.67 -20.28
CA LEU A 217 11.83 2.10 -20.51
C LEU A 217 11.99 2.42 -22.01
N SER A 218 11.28 3.43 -22.49
CA SER A 218 11.51 4.04 -23.80
C SER A 218 11.34 5.55 -23.68
N GLY A 219 12.24 6.31 -24.26
CA GLY A 219 12.31 7.78 -24.12
C GLY A 219 13.35 8.21 -23.09
N ASP A 220 13.23 9.45 -22.64
CA ASP A 220 14.20 10.07 -21.74
C ASP A 220 13.73 9.97 -20.29
N TRP A 221 14.43 9.16 -19.50
CA TRP A 221 14.10 8.87 -18.11
C TRP A 221 15.31 9.02 -17.20
N THR A 222 15.12 9.66 -16.06
CA THR A 222 16.12 9.73 -14.99
C THR A 222 15.71 8.85 -13.81
N GLN A 223 16.67 8.05 -13.31
CA GLN A 223 16.44 7.19 -12.15
C GLN A 223 16.88 7.93 -10.88
N PHE A 224 15.94 8.13 -9.96
CA PHE A 224 16.14 8.70 -8.63
C PHE A 224 16.18 7.59 -7.55
N PRO A 225 16.48 7.91 -6.28
CA PRO A 225 16.53 6.91 -5.22
C PRO A 225 15.27 6.06 -5.11
N GLU A 226 14.06 6.65 -5.22
CA GLU A 226 12.79 5.96 -5.01
C GLU A 226 11.97 5.72 -6.28
N TYR A 227 12.24 6.41 -7.38
CA TYR A 227 11.43 6.40 -8.61
C TYR A 227 12.26 6.62 -9.88
N VAL A 228 11.63 6.39 -11.02
CA VAL A 228 12.06 6.96 -12.31
C VAL A 228 11.15 8.12 -12.67
N MET A 229 11.69 9.14 -13.33
CA MET A 229 10.97 10.31 -13.81
C MET A 229 11.17 10.48 -15.30
N HIS A 230 10.10 10.75 -16.03
CA HIS A 230 10.17 11.13 -17.44
C HIS A 230 10.57 12.60 -17.55
N GLU A 231 11.55 12.90 -18.40
CA GLU A 231 12.28 14.19 -18.37
C GLU A 231 11.87 15.15 -19.48
N THR A 232 11.01 14.73 -20.42
CA THR A 232 10.69 15.53 -21.59
C THR A 232 9.19 15.51 -21.89
N ASP A 233 8.76 16.44 -22.77
CA ASP A 233 7.44 16.47 -23.37
C ASP A 233 7.33 15.59 -24.64
N GLU A 234 8.40 14.89 -25.02
CA GLU A 234 8.34 13.83 -26.04
C GLU A 234 7.66 12.59 -25.48
N SER A 235 7.14 11.74 -26.38
CA SER A 235 6.50 10.49 -25.94
C SER A 235 7.51 9.50 -25.38
N GLY A 236 7.24 9.04 -24.16
CA GLY A 236 7.96 7.95 -23.52
C GLY A 236 7.01 6.94 -22.89
N TYR A 237 7.55 5.77 -22.51
CA TYR A 237 6.72 4.76 -21.82
C TYR A 237 7.55 3.87 -20.89
N VAL A 238 6.83 3.26 -19.97
CA VAL A 238 7.31 2.11 -19.20
C VAL A 238 6.48 0.90 -19.60
N LEU A 239 7.17 -0.22 -19.86
CA LEU A 239 6.56 -1.49 -20.24
C LEU A 239 6.98 -2.56 -19.24
N LEU A 240 6.02 -3.41 -18.83
CA LEU A 240 6.27 -4.53 -17.94
C LEU A 240 5.42 -5.74 -18.34
N LYS A 241 6.09 -6.87 -18.57
CA LYS A 241 5.43 -8.17 -18.70
C LYS A 241 5.32 -8.81 -17.32
N TYR A 242 4.09 -9.07 -16.87
CA TYR A 242 3.80 -9.55 -15.52
C TYR A 242 2.82 -10.71 -15.51
N GLY A 243 2.77 -11.48 -14.43
CA GLY A 243 1.75 -12.50 -14.18
C GLY A 243 1.02 -12.20 -12.87
N ALA A 244 -0.26 -11.84 -12.97
CA ALA A 244 -1.13 -11.55 -11.83
C ALA A 244 -2.59 -11.42 -12.31
N ARG A 245 -3.53 -11.30 -11.35
CA ARG A 245 -4.92 -10.88 -11.64
C ARG A 245 -5.02 -9.37 -11.73
N ASN A 246 -4.33 -8.66 -10.84
CA ASN A 246 -4.39 -7.21 -10.73
C ASN A 246 -2.98 -6.62 -10.86
N ALA A 247 -2.87 -5.48 -11.53
CA ALA A 247 -1.65 -4.70 -11.56
C ALA A 247 -1.95 -3.26 -11.16
N ASN A 248 -1.17 -2.77 -10.19
CA ASN A 248 -1.23 -1.42 -9.68
C ASN A 248 0.15 -0.78 -9.82
N ALA A 249 0.21 0.54 -9.79
CA ALA A 249 1.46 1.26 -9.70
C ALA A 249 1.36 2.41 -8.69
N VAL A 250 2.44 2.66 -7.96
CA VAL A 250 2.62 3.89 -7.21
C VAL A 250 3.19 4.92 -8.16
N LEU A 251 2.35 5.90 -8.48
CA LEU A 251 2.66 6.99 -9.40
C LEU A 251 2.60 8.33 -8.67
N GLY A 252 3.24 9.33 -9.24
CA GLY A 252 3.19 10.68 -8.72
C GLY A 252 3.67 11.73 -9.70
N VAL A 253 3.58 12.97 -9.21
CA VAL A 253 4.03 14.19 -9.89
C VAL A 253 4.76 15.07 -8.87
N SER A 254 5.65 15.96 -9.34
CA SER A 254 6.32 16.94 -8.47
C SER A 254 5.49 18.19 -8.28
N ASP A 255 4.73 18.54 -9.30
CA ASP A 255 3.92 19.75 -9.36
C ASP A 255 2.43 19.43 -9.21
N THR A 256 1.62 20.46 -9.14
CA THR A 256 0.15 20.39 -9.02
C THR A 256 -0.57 20.10 -10.33
N LYS A 257 0.16 20.02 -11.45
CA LYS A 257 -0.43 19.75 -12.77
C LYS A 257 -0.67 18.27 -12.94
N PRO A 258 -1.94 17.84 -13.15
CA PRO A 258 -2.21 16.45 -13.44
C PRO A 258 -1.54 16.00 -14.75
N VAL A 259 -0.93 14.83 -14.72
CA VAL A 259 -0.31 14.17 -15.87
C VAL A 259 -1.25 13.11 -16.42
N ARG A 260 -1.41 13.09 -17.74
CA ARG A 260 -2.11 12.00 -18.44
C ARG A 260 -1.17 10.85 -18.73
N LEU A 261 -1.62 9.63 -18.44
CA LEU A 261 -0.89 8.41 -18.66
C LEU A 261 -1.79 7.42 -19.42
N ASN A 262 -1.52 7.19 -20.71
CA ASN A 262 -2.32 6.27 -21.52
C ASN A 262 -1.96 4.83 -21.19
N VAL A 263 -3.00 3.98 -21.03
CA VAL A 263 -2.86 2.59 -20.60
C VAL A 263 -3.07 1.65 -21.76
N GLN A 264 -2.07 0.82 -22.06
CA GLN A 264 -2.17 -0.26 -23.02
C GLN A 264 -1.93 -1.61 -22.35
N LEU A 265 -2.68 -2.61 -22.76
CA LEU A 265 -2.53 -3.99 -22.31
C LEU A 265 -2.41 -4.90 -23.55
N ASP A 266 -1.34 -5.70 -23.61
CA ASP A 266 -1.04 -6.60 -24.73
C ASP A 266 -1.00 -5.87 -26.08
N GLY A 267 -0.35 -4.69 -26.11
CA GLY A 267 -0.15 -3.87 -27.31
C GLY A 267 -1.39 -3.11 -27.80
N LYS A 268 -2.50 -3.09 -27.04
CA LYS A 268 -3.75 -2.40 -27.38
C LYS A 268 -4.20 -1.48 -26.25
N PRO A 269 -4.98 -0.42 -26.51
CA PRO A 269 -5.63 0.34 -25.45
C PRO A 269 -6.41 -0.61 -24.52
N ILE A 270 -6.29 -0.42 -23.21
CA ILE A 270 -6.94 -1.29 -22.24
C ILE A 270 -8.47 -1.29 -22.43
N GLU A 271 -9.08 -2.47 -22.33
CA GLU A 271 -10.53 -2.62 -22.40
C GLU A 271 -11.20 -2.34 -21.04
N LYS A 272 -12.43 -1.78 -21.06
CA LYS A 272 -13.19 -1.47 -19.82
C LYS A 272 -13.35 -2.67 -18.89
N GLY A 273 -13.49 -3.87 -19.42
CA GLY A 273 -13.69 -5.10 -18.65
C GLY A 273 -12.43 -5.63 -17.96
N ARG A 274 -11.26 -5.03 -18.24
CA ARG A 274 -9.96 -5.40 -17.67
C ARG A 274 -9.29 -4.27 -16.90
N ALA A 275 -9.94 -3.11 -16.85
CA ALA A 275 -9.38 -1.92 -16.25
C ALA A 275 -9.67 -1.82 -14.76
N GLY A 276 -8.68 -1.33 -14.01
CA GLY A 276 -8.83 -0.99 -12.61
C GLY A 276 -9.65 0.29 -12.40
N ALA A 277 -9.95 0.59 -11.16
CA ALA A 277 -10.89 1.64 -10.79
C ALA A 277 -10.41 3.07 -11.11
N ASP A 278 -9.10 3.29 -11.27
CA ASP A 278 -8.54 4.61 -11.58
C ASP A 278 -8.50 4.92 -13.07
N VAL A 279 -8.76 3.94 -13.95
CA VAL A 279 -8.73 4.15 -15.40
C VAL A 279 -9.98 4.86 -15.89
N GLN A 280 -9.78 5.94 -16.64
CA GLN A 280 -10.80 6.74 -17.32
C GLN A 280 -10.73 6.50 -18.82
N TRP A 281 -11.75 6.92 -19.59
CA TRP A 281 -11.83 6.69 -21.05
C TRP A 281 -12.23 7.95 -21.80
N ASP A 282 -11.64 8.10 -22.98
CA ASP A 282 -12.09 8.99 -24.02
C ASP A 282 -12.04 8.29 -25.42
N SER A 283 -12.08 9.07 -26.50
CA SER A 283 -12.02 8.57 -27.87
C SER A 283 -10.68 7.89 -28.23
N THR A 284 -9.62 8.10 -27.44
CA THR A 284 -8.26 7.53 -27.70
C THR A 284 -8.01 6.24 -26.93
N GLY A 285 -8.85 5.91 -25.94
CA GLY A 285 -8.73 4.70 -25.13
C GLY A 285 -8.74 4.96 -23.61
N GLY A 286 -8.24 3.99 -22.86
CA GLY A 286 -8.12 4.08 -21.41
C GLY A 286 -6.88 4.85 -20.97
N TYR A 287 -7.04 5.70 -19.96
CA TYR A 287 -5.95 6.52 -19.40
C TYR A 287 -6.11 6.74 -17.90
N LEU A 288 -5.00 7.07 -17.23
CA LEU A 288 -4.98 7.58 -15.86
C LEU A 288 -4.78 9.09 -15.85
N VAL A 289 -5.28 9.75 -14.81
CA VAL A 289 -4.92 11.12 -14.45
C VAL A 289 -4.12 11.06 -13.16
N VAL A 290 -2.81 11.28 -13.27
CA VAL A 290 -1.91 11.28 -12.11
C VAL A 290 -1.81 12.70 -11.58
N ALA A 291 -2.44 12.95 -10.43
CA ALA A 291 -2.49 14.26 -9.78
C ALA A 291 -1.95 14.24 -8.34
N GLU A 292 -1.72 13.06 -7.79
CA GLU A 292 -1.28 12.82 -6.42
C GLU A 292 -0.26 11.67 -6.39
N ASN A 293 0.67 11.71 -5.43
CA ASN A 293 1.56 10.59 -5.16
C ASN A 293 0.81 9.52 -4.37
N ARG A 294 0.40 8.44 -5.05
CA ARG A 294 -0.39 7.34 -4.46
C ARG A 294 -0.37 6.07 -5.29
N LEU A 295 -0.96 5.02 -4.75
CA LEU A 295 -1.30 3.81 -5.49
C LEU A 295 -2.46 4.09 -6.47
N TYR A 296 -2.28 3.65 -7.72
CA TYR A 296 -3.29 3.64 -8.79
C TYR A 296 -3.64 2.22 -9.17
N ASP A 297 -4.92 1.90 -9.20
CA ASP A 297 -5.47 0.63 -9.64
C ASP A 297 -5.66 0.67 -11.17
N ILE A 298 -4.86 -0.13 -11.90
CA ILE A 298 -4.71 -0.01 -13.35
C ILE A 298 -5.34 -1.17 -14.10
N VAL A 299 -5.05 -2.41 -13.68
CA VAL A 299 -5.56 -3.61 -14.34
C VAL A 299 -6.26 -4.50 -13.35
N HIS A 300 -7.44 -4.98 -13.74
CA HIS A 300 -8.23 -5.92 -12.95
C HIS A 300 -8.79 -7.01 -13.86
N THR A 301 -8.22 -8.22 -13.80
CA THR A 301 -8.69 -9.38 -14.58
C THR A 301 -9.41 -10.40 -13.71
N LYS A 302 -10.23 -11.25 -14.35
CA LYS A 302 -11.00 -12.28 -13.62
C LYS A 302 -10.14 -13.47 -13.16
N ALA A 303 -9.04 -13.72 -13.86
CA ALA A 303 -8.16 -14.86 -13.60
C ALA A 303 -6.70 -14.41 -13.58
N PHE A 304 -5.84 -15.25 -13.00
CA PHE A 304 -4.39 -15.09 -13.12
C PHE A 304 -3.98 -15.31 -14.57
N GLU A 305 -3.37 -14.30 -15.19
CA GLU A 305 -2.90 -14.34 -16.58
C GLU A 305 -1.55 -13.61 -16.67
N THR A 306 -0.83 -13.86 -17.76
CA THR A 306 0.38 -13.09 -18.08
C THR A 306 0.01 -12.04 -19.12
N HIS A 307 0.31 -10.79 -18.80
CA HIS A 307 0.02 -9.63 -19.64
C HIS A 307 1.26 -8.75 -19.80
N GLU A 308 1.23 -7.91 -20.83
CA GLU A 308 2.18 -6.84 -21.06
C GLU A 308 1.47 -5.49 -20.84
N LEU A 309 1.79 -4.82 -19.74
CA LEU A 309 1.28 -3.50 -19.41
C LEU A 309 2.25 -2.44 -19.91
N LYS A 310 1.75 -1.51 -20.73
CA LYS A 310 2.49 -0.34 -21.19
C LYS A 310 1.79 0.93 -20.73
N LEU A 311 2.53 1.78 -20.03
CA LEU A 311 2.09 3.10 -19.57
C LEU A 311 2.82 4.17 -20.39
N VAL A 312 2.07 4.93 -21.19
CA VAL A 312 2.62 5.91 -22.15
C VAL A 312 2.31 7.33 -21.69
N THR A 313 3.34 8.17 -21.62
CA THR A 313 3.23 9.59 -21.26
C THR A 313 3.96 10.48 -22.27
N ASP A 314 3.55 11.73 -22.33
CA ASP A 314 4.21 12.85 -23.00
C ASP A 314 4.50 14.02 -22.02
N SER A 315 4.54 13.72 -20.72
CA SER A 315 4.77 14.71 -19.67
C SER A 315 6.17 14.57 -19.08
N ASP A 316 6.80 15.68 -18.81
CA ASP A 316 8.11 15.81 -18.16
C ASP A 316 8.12 15.65 -16.63
N ASP A 317 7.00 15.30 -16.00
CA ASP A 317 6.87 15.22 -14.54
C ASP A 317 6.28 13.89 -14.02
N LEU A 318 6.08 12.90 -14.88
CA LEU A 318 5.59 11.60 -14.42
C LEU A 318 6.65 10.88 -13.60
N ARG A 319 6.31 10.52 -12.36
CA ARG A 319 7.11 9.68 -11.47
C ARG A 319 6.48 8.30 -11.30
N LEU A 320 7.28 7.27 -11.47
CA LEU A 320 6.89 5.88 -11.20
C LEU A 320 7.79 5.29 -10.13
N TYR A 321 7.22 4.91 -9.00
CA TYR A 321 7.92 4.38 -7.82
C TYR A 321 8.01 2.86 -7.83
N THR A 322 6.88 2.18 -7.98
CA THR A 322 6.82 0.72 -7.96
C THR A 322 5.57 0.21 -8.66
N TYR A 323 5.64 -1.02 -9.14
CA TYR A 323 4.48 -1.84 -9.51
C TYR A 323 4.19 -2.84 -8.41
N THR A 324 2.89 -3.06 -8.12
CA THR A 324 2.41 -4.05 -7.16
C THR A 324 1.30 -4.89 -7.76
N PHE A 325 1.18 -6.13 -7.33
CA PHE A 325 0.33 -7.14 -7.96
C PHE A 325 -0.53 -7.89 -6.94
N GLY A 326 -1.62 -8.55 -7.45
CA GLY A 326 -2.48 -9.36 -6.61
C GLY A 326 -3.54 -10.16 -7.36
#